data_03cb73fad83affaf4c1581e74d960798
#
_entry.id   03cb73fad83affaf4c1581e74d960798
#
_cell.length_a   1.000
_cell.length_b   1.000
_cell.length_c   1.000
_cell.angle_alpha   90.00
_cell.angle_beta   90.00
_cell.angle_gamma   90.00
#
_symmetry.space_group_name_H-M   'P 1'
#
loop_
_entity.id
_entity.type
_entity.pdbx_description
1 polymer ?
#
loop_
_entity_poly.entity_id
_entity_poly.type
_entity_poly.pdbx_seq_one_letter_code
_entity_poly.pdbx_strand_id
1 'polypeptide(L)' 'TVNNTVIVIICCIIVGICIWLFDALAGAVITALLDLFGKG' A
#
# COMPACT_ATOMS: atom_id res chain seq x y z
N THR A 1 10.10 -10.64 25.36
CA THR A 1 9.42 -11.92 25.18
C THR A 1 8.44 -11.82 24.03
N VAL A 2 8.64 -12.68 23.06
CA VAL A 2 7.83 -12.68 21.84
C VAL A 2 6.68 -13.65 22.02
N ASN A 3 5.47 -13.13 21.93
CA ASN A 3 4.26 -13.95 22.02
C ASN A 3 3.66 -14.11 20.63
N ASN A 4 2.91 -15.22 20.44
CA ASN A 4 2.24 -15.44 19.17
C ASN A 4 1.30 -14.30 18.82
N THR A 5 0.60 -13.76 19.82
CA THR A 5 -0.30 -12.64 19.60
C THR A 5 0.42 -11.41 19.09
N VAL A 6 1.59 -11.13 19.67
CA VAL A 6 2.38 -9.98 19.23
C VAL A 6 2.85 -10.17 17.79
N ILE A 7 3.28 -11.36 17.44
CA ILE A 7 3.72 -11.65 16.08
C ILE A 7 2.57 -11.45 15.09
N VAL A 8 1.40 -11.94 15.42
CA VAL A 8 0.22 -11.80 14.56
C VAL A 8 -0.13 -10.32 14.36
N ILE A 9 -0.11 -9.54 15.43
CA ILE A 9 -0.41 -8.12 15.35
C ILE A 9 0.59 -7.41 14.44
N ILE A 10 1.87 -7.69 14.62
CA ILE A 10 2.92 -7.08 13.80
C ILE A 10 2.74 -7.47 12.34
N CYS A 11 2.47 -8.73 12.06
CA CYS A 11 2.23 -9.19 10.70
C CYS A 11 1.05 -8.47 10.07
N CYS A 12 -0.04 -8.33 10.81
CA CYS A 12 -1.23 -7.64 10.32
C CYS A 12 -0.93 -6.17 9.99
N ILE A 13 -0.17 -5.50 10.86
CA ILE A 13 0.20 -4.10 10.64
C ILE A 13 1.07 -3.99 9.38
N ILE A 14 2.06 -4.85 9.24
CA ILE A 14 2.96 -4.82 8.09
C ILE A 14 2.17 -5.03 6.79
N VAL A 15 1.32 -6.05 6.76
CA VAL A 15 0.50 -6.34 5.59
C VAL A 15 -0.42 -5.17 5.27
N GLY A 16 -1.05 -4.61 6.28
CA GLY A 16 -1.94 -3.46 6.08
C GLY A 16 -1.21 -2.26 5.50
N ILE A 17 -0.02 -1.97 6.02
CA ILE A 17 0.78 -0.86 5.51
C ILE A 17 1.21 -1.13 4.07
N CYS A 18 1.64 -2.35 3.77
CA CYS A 18 2.04 -2.72 2.42
C CYS A 18 0.89 -2.55 1.43
N ILE A 19 -0.29 -3.01 1.79
CA ILE A 19 -1.47 -2.88 0.94
C ILE A 19 -1.80 -1.41 0.73
N TRP A 20 -1.78 -0.64 1.80
CA TRP A 20 -2.07 0.80 1.73
C TRP A 20 -1.09 1.52 0.82
N LEU A 21 0.20 1.24 0.97
CA LEU A 21 1.22 1.84 0.13
C LEU A 21 1.04 1.44 -1.34
N PHE A 22 0.75 0.17 -1.57
CA PHE A 22 0.53 -0.32 -2.93
C PHE A 22 -0.66 0.36 -3.59
N ASP A 23 -1.74 0.53 -2.83
CA ASP A 23 -2.94 1.18 -3.32
C ASP A 23 -2.67 2.63 -3.68
N ALA A 24 -1.97 3.35 -2.80
CA ALA A 24 -1.61 4.74 -3.05
C ALA A 24 -0.71 4.87 -4.28
N LEU A 25 0.26 3.97 -4.41
CA LEU A 25 1.16 3.96 -5.56
C LEU A 25 0.41 3.68 -6.85
N ALA A 26 -0.47 2.69 -6.83
CA ALA A 26 -1.26 2.36 -8.01
C ALA A 26 -2.09 3.55 -8.46
N GLY A 27 -2.75 4.22 -7.53
CA GLY A 27 -3.53 5.41 -7.84
C GLY A 27 -2.68 6.52 -8.43
N ALA A 28 -1.51 6.76 -7.84
CA ALA A 28 -0.60 7.79 -8.33
C ALA A 28 -0.12 7.48 -9.73
N VAL A 29 0.23 6.22 -9.99
CA VAL A 29 0.70 5.80 -11.31
C VAL A 29 -0.40 5.99 -12.35
N ILE A 30 -1.61 5.57 -12.04
CA ILE A 30 -2.73 5.72 -12.97
C ILE A 30 -3.00 7.19 -13.25
N THR A 31 -3.01 8.02 -12.21
CA THR A 31 -3.24 9.46 -12.37
C THR A 31 -2.13 10.08 -13.22
N ALA A 32 -0.88 9.70 -12.97
CA ALA A 32 0.23 10.21 -13.76
C ALA A 32 0.11 9.82 -15.22
N LEU A 33 -0.29 8.58 -15.47
CA LEU A 33 -0.49 8.10 -16.83
C LEU A 33 -1.59 8.88 -17.54
N LEU A 34 -2.71 9.08 -16.84
CA LEU A 34 -3.82 9.84 -17.40
C LEU A 34 -3.42 11.29 -17.67
N ASP A 35 -2.67 11.87 -16.78
CA ASP A 35 -2.21 13.25 -16.94
C ASP A 35 -1.26 13.38 -18.13
N LEU A 36 -0.45 12.36 -18.35
CA LEU A 36 0.52 12.38 -19.43
C LEU A 36 -0.10 12.07 -20.78
N PHE A 37 -0.98 11.08 -20.82
CA PHE A 37 -1.57 10.60 -22.08
C PHE A 37 -2.94 11.18 -22.35
N GLY A 38 -3.75 11.31 -21.29
CA GLY A 38 -5.10 11.82 -21.42
C GLY A 38 -5.20 13.34 -21.38
N LYS A 39 -4.07 13.97 -21.31
CA LYS A 39 -3.99 15.42 -21.27
C LYS A 39 -4.24 15.96 -22.66
N GLY A 40 -5.36 16.44 -22.84
CA GLY A 40 -5.58 16.91 -24.17
C GLY A 40 -6.66 17.84 -24.32
#